data_1d08193cae41943ead566d176a7f59c1
#
_entry.id   1d08193cae41943ead566d176a7f59c1
#
_cell.length_a   1.000
_cell.length_b   1.000
_cell.length_c   1.000
_cell.angle_alpha   90.00
_cell.angle_beta   90.00
_cell.angle_gamma   90.00
#
_symmetry.space_group_name_H-M   'P 1'
#
loop_
_entity.id
_entity.type
_entity.pdbx_description
1 polymer ?
#
loop_
_entity_poly.entity_id
_entity_poly.type
_entity_poly.pdbx_seq_one_letter_code
_entity_poly.pdbx_strand_id
1 'polypeptide(L)'
;GKMVKTGRKAPDFHLTQSDLQDVKLSDFKGKKVILNVFPSLDTPTCAVSVREFNEKASGLENTVVLCISMDLPFAQSRFCTTEGLTRVIPLSAFRSQDFIQNYGLQIADGPMKGLLARAVIVVDKKGIVRHIQLVKEISQEPDYEAALERAATATTE
;
A
#
# COMPACT_ATOMS: atom_id res chain seq x y z
N GLY A 1 4.31 -12.48 -11.64
CA GLY A 1 3.16 -11.88 -12.28
C GLY A 1 3.47 -10.54 -12.92
N LYS A 2 2.56 -10.07 -13.73
CA LYS A 2 2.72 -8.75 -14.35
C LYS A 2 2.22 -7.67 -13.39
N MET A 3 2.95 -6.57 -13.33
CA MET A 3 2.56 -5.41 -12.55
C MET A 3 1.28 -4.78 -13.09
N VAL A 4 0.46 -4.21 -12.21
CA VAL A 4 -0.75 -3.48 -12.60
C VAL A 4 -0.42 -2.26 -13.46
N LYS A 5 -1.41 -1.74 -14.19
CA LYS A 5 -1.22 -0.60 -15.11
C LYS A 5 -2.27 0.47 -14.86
N THR A 6 -1.85 1.74 -15.03
CA THR A 6 -2.78 2.88 -14.96
C THR A 6 -3.87 2.77 -16.02
N GLY A 7 -5.06 3.24 -15.70
CA GLY A 7 -6.22 3.18 -16.58
C GLY A 7 -6.95 1.86 -16.56
N ARG A 8 -6.41 0.84 -15.89
CA ARG A 8 -7.03 -0.47 -15.78
C ARG A 8 -7.66 -0.64 -14.42
N LYS A 9 -8.63 -1.56 -14.33
CA LYS A 9 -9.24 -1.91 -13.05
C LYS A 9 -8.18 -2.56 -12.15
N ALA A 10 -8.09 -2.10 -10.90
CA ALA A 10 -7.20 -2.70 -9.92
C ALA A 10 -7.72 -4.09 -9.55
N PRO A 11 -6.86 -5.14 -9.61
CA PRO A 11 -7.29 -6.48 -9.20
C PRO A 11 -7.71 -6.48 -7.73
N ASP A 12 -8.77 -7.24 -7.42
CA ASP A 12 -9.15 -7.44 -6.03
C ASP A 12 -8.09 -8.30 -5.32
N PHE A 13 -8.08 -8.27 -4.00
CA PHE A 13 -7.13 -9.00 -3.20
C PHE A 13 -7.74 -9.35 -1.84
N HIS A 14 -7.09 -10.26 -1.13
CA HIS A 14 -7.36 -10.55 0.28
C HIS A 14 -6.08 -10.27 1.04
N LEU A 15 -6.11 -9.29 1.93
CA LEU A 15 -4.96 -8.95 2.78
C LEU A 15 -5.39 -9.02 4.23
N THR A 16 -4.46 -9.40 5.12
CA THR A 16 -4.77 -9.68 6.52
C THR A 16 -4.50 -8.46 7.39
N GLN A 17 -5.52 -8.02 8.12
CA GLN A 17 -5.37 -6.91 9.06
C GLN A 17 -4.91 -7.39 10.44
N SER A 18 -4.69 -6.44 11.35
CA SER A 18 -4.09 -6.71 12.66
C SER A 18 -4.88 -7.72 13.52
N ASP A 19 -6.20 -7.80 13.32
CA ASP A 19 -7.07 -8.73 14.04
C ASP A 19 -7.15 -10.10 13.37
N LEU A 20 -6.34 -10.36 12.35
CA LEU A 20 -6.27 -11.57 11.55
C LEU A 20 -7.47 -11.82 10.64
N GLN A 21 -8.34 -10.84 10.50
CA GLN A 21 -9.42 -10.87 9.52
C GLN A 21 -8.89 -10.42 8.17
N ASP A 22 -9.32 -11.07 7.10
CA ASP A 22 -8.94 -10.63 5.75
C ASP A 22 -9.89 -9.55 5.26
N VAL A 23 -9.32 -8.55 4.58
CA VAL A 23 -10.08 -7.51 3.90
C VAL A 23 -9.77 -7.56 2.41
N LYS A 24 -10.72 -7.11 1.59
CA LYS A 24 -10.61 -7.06 0.14
C LYS A 24 -10.55 -5.62 -0.32
N LEU A 25 -9.95 -5.37 -1.48
CA LEU A 25 -10.00 -4.05 -2.08
C LEU A 25 -11.46 -3.60 -2.28
N SER A 26 -12.33 -4.53 -2.68
CA SER A 26 -13.75 -4.25 -2.87
C SER A 26 -14.47 -3.79 -1.60
N ASP A 27 -13.92 -4.06 -0.41
CA ASP A 27 -14.47 -3.55 0.86
C ASP A 27 -14.36 -2.03 0.96
N PHE A 28 -13.46 -1.42 0.19
CA PHE A 28 -13.24 0.03 0.15
C PHE A 28 -13.90 0.69 -1.07
N LYS A 29 -14.82 0.00 -1.72
CA LYS A 29 -15.52 0.53 -2.90
C LYS A 29 -16.22 1.85 -2.56
N GLY A 30 -16.08 2.82 -3.47
CA GLY A 30 -16.60 4.16 -3.23
C GLY A 30 -15.62 5.10 -2.55
N LYS A 31 -14.46 4.58 -2.13
CA LYS A 31 -13.38 5.39 -1.56
C LYS A 31 -12.17 5.37 -2.48
N LYS A 32 -11.37 6.43 -2.42
CA LYS A 32 -10.05 6.44 -3.04
C LYS A 32 -9.11 5.66 -2.14
N VAL A 33 -8.24 4.85 -2.73
CA VAL A 33 -7.34 3.98 -1.98
C VAL A 33 -5.90 4.25 -2.42
N ILE A 34 -5.03 4.55 -1.47
CA ILE A 34 -3.60 4.62 -1.70
C ILE A 34 -2.99 3.33 -1.16
N LEU A 35 -2.34 2.57 -2.04
CA LEU A 35 -1.60 1.37 -1.65
C LEU A 35 -0.14 1.77 -1.48
N ASN A 36 0.33 1.80 -0.24
CA ASN A 36 1.74 2.02 0.08
C ASN A 36 2.37 0.66 0.34
N VAL A 37 3.08 0.13 -0.65
CA VAL A 37 3.67 -1.22 -0.62
C VAL A 37 5.17 -1.09 -0.37
N PHE A 38 5.72 -1.92 0.50
CA PHE A 38 7.13 -1.82 0.90
C PHE A 38 7.67 -3.16 1.42
N PRO A 39 9.02 -3.31 1.49
CA PRO A 39 9.63 -4.56 1.95
C PRO A 39 9.36 -4.91 3.41
N SER A 40 9.55 -3.98 4.34
CA SER A 40 9.33 -4.26 5.76
C SER A 40 9.33 -2.97 6.59
N LEU A 41 8.47 -2.93 7.61
CA LEU A 41 8.42 -1.86 8.60
C LEU A 41 9.73 -1.76 9.41
N ASP A 42 10.52 -2.81 9.44
CA ASP A 42 11.80 -2.84 10.15
C ASP A 42 12.94 -2.20 9.36
N THR A 43 12.68 -1.68 8.16
CA THR A 43 13.66 -0.89 7.42
C THR A 43 13.37 0.61 7.65
N PRO A 44 14.42 1.45 7.80
CA PRO A 44 14.19 2.88 8.12
C PRO A 44 13.34 3.62 7.09
N THR A 45 13.57 3.41 5.80
CA THR A 45 12.83 4.11 4.75
C THR A 45 11.35 3.71 4.74
N CYS A 46 11.05 2.43 4.97
CA CYS A 46 9.67 1.97 5.02
C CYS A 46 8.92 2.56 6.23
N ALA A 47 9.58 2.61 7.38
CA ALA A 47 9.02 3.22 8.58
C ALA A 47 8.71 4.71 8.34
N VAL A 48 9.64 5.43 7.70
CA VAL A 48 9.44 6.85 7.34
C VAL A 48 8.23 6.99 6.40
N SER A 49 8.11 6.14 5.37
CA SER A 49 7.02 6.24 4.41
C SER A 49 5.65 6.05 5.07
N VAL A 50 5.53 5.13 6.02
CA VAL A 50 4.27 4.91 6.74
C VAL A 50 3.91 6.13 7.58
N ARG A 51 4.89 6.71 8.30
CA ARG A 51 4.67 7.93 9.09
C ARG A 51 4.26 9.11 8.21
N GLU A 52 4.92 9.29 7.07
CA GLU A 52 4.62 10.38 6.14
C GLU A 52 3.19 10.27 5.60
N PHE A 53 2.77 9.07 5.18
CA PHE A 53 1.41 8.88 4.71
C PHE A 53 0.38 9.06 5.82
N ASN A 54 0.69 8.61 7.03
CA ASN A 54 -0.22 8.81 8.17
C ASN A 54 -0.48 10.29 8.42
N GLU A 55 0.58 11.10 8.34
CA GLU A 55 0.48 12.54 8.57
C GLU A 55 -0.21 13.26 7.40
N LYS A 56 0.26 13.01 6.17
CA LYS A 56 -0.15 13.77 4.98
C LYS A 56 -1.51 13.38 4.46
N ALA A 57 -1.92 12.13 4.61
CA ALA A 57 -3.20 11.66 4.10
C ALA A 57 -4.39 12.11 4.96
N SER A 58 -4.15 12.63 6.15
CA SER A 58 -5.22 13.03 7.07
C SER A 58 -6.11 14.14 6.53
N GLY A 59 -5.61 14.94 5.57
CA GLY A 59 -6.37 16.02 4.96
C GLY A 59 -7.17 15.63 3.72
N LEU A 60 -7.07 14.38 3.28
CA LEU A 60 -7.75 13.94 2.07
C LEU A 60 -9.10 13.32 2.40
N GLU A 61 -10.16 13.88 1.81
CA GLU A 61 -11.51 13.36 1.99
C GLU A 61 -11.71 12.04 1.27
N ASN A 62 -12.48 11.16 1.88
CA ASN A 62 -12.91 9.88 1.28
C ASN A 62 -11.74 9.05 0.75
N THR A 63 -10.63 9.08 1.47
CA THR A 63 -9.38 8.41 1.08
C THR A 63 -8.89 7.53 2.21
N VAL A 64 -8.49 6.30 1.89
CA VAL A 64 -7.84 5.38 2.83
C VAL A 64 -6.43 5.08 2.34
N VAL A 65 -5.49 4.90 3.26
CA VAL A 65 -4.13 4.48 2.95
C VAL A 65 -3.92 3.08 3.53
N LEU A 66 -3.60 2.14 2.66
CA LEU A 66 -3.29 0.77 3.03
C LEU A 66 -1.78 0.59 2.98
N CYS A 67 -1.16 0.24 4.09
CA CYS A 67 0.28 0.02 4.18
C CYS A 67 0.54 -1.48 4.15
N ILE A 68 1.12 -1.96 3.05
CA ILE A 68 1.17 -3.38 2.70
C ILE A 68 2.60 -3.89 2.68
N SER A 69 2.87 -4.97 3.42
CA SER A 69 4.18 -5.63 3.45
C SER A 69 3.98 -7.12 3.74
N MET A 70 5.09 -7.86 3.68
CA MET A 70 5.11 -9.27 4.11
C MET A 70 5.29 -9.42 5.62
N ASP A 71 5.48 -8.33 6.37
CA ASP A 71 5.50 -8.38 7.82
C ASP A 71 4.24 -9.07 8.35
N LEU A 72 4.38 -9.83 9.42
CA LEU A 72 3.22 -10.47 10.03
C LEU A 72 2.29 -9.43 10.66
N PRO A 73 0.99 -9.71 10.74
CA PRO A 73 0.04 -8.76 11.34
C PRO A 73 0.41 -8.33 12.76
N PHE A 74 1.04 -9.21 13.52
CA PHE A 74 1.49 -8.91 14.88
C PHE A 74 2.56 -7.81 14.89
N ALA A 75 3.52 -7.90 13.98
CA ALA A 75 4.60 -6.89 13.86
C ALA A 75 4.04 -5.56 13.39
N GLN A 76 3.11 -5.58 12.44
CA GLN A 76 2.46 -4.37 11.94
C GLN A 76 1.66 -3.68 13.04
N SER A 77 0.92 -4.44 13.83
CA SER A 77 0.14 -3.92 14.96
C SER A 77 1.07 -3.26 16.00
N ARG A 78 2.16 -3.93 16.35
CA ARG A 78 3.14 -3.38 17.29
C ARG A 78 3.72 -2.06 16.79
N PHE A 79 4.10 -2.00 15.51
CA PHE A 79 4.66 -0.79 14.92
C PHE A 79 3.66 0.37 14.98
N CYS A 80 2.44 0.17 14.51
CA CYS A 80 1.43 1.22 14.48
C CYS A 80 1.05 1.68 15.89
N THR A 81 0.94 0.77 16.84
CA THR A 81 0.63 1.11 18.24
C THR A 81 1.76 1.92 18.88
N THR A 82 2.99 1.47 18.72
CA THR A 82 4.16 2.14 19.28
C THR A 82 4.33 3.55 18.72
N GLU A 83 4.08 3.72 17.42
CA GLU A 83 4.24 5.01 16.74
C GLU A 83 2.98 5.88 16.77
N GLY A 84 1.87 5.37 17.30
CA GLY A 84 0.62 6.13 17.37
C GLY A 84 -0.01 6.39 16.01
N LEU A 85 0.16 5.50 15.05
CA LEU A 85 -0.32 5.68 13.68
C LEU A 85 -1.74 5.14 13.55
N THR A 86 -2.71 6.04 13.46
CA THR A 86 -4.13 5.69 13.45
C THR A 86 -4.83 6.02 12.13
N ARG A 87 -4.15 6.70 11.20
CA ARG A 87 -4.73 7.15 9.93
C ARG A 87 -4.36 6.28 8.73
N VAL A 88 -3.52 5.28 8.95
CA VAL A 88 -3.19 4.28 7.94
C VAL A 88 -3.66 2.92 8.42
N ILE A 89 -3.94 2.02 7.47
CA ILE A 89 -4.39 0.67 7.77
C ILE A 89 -3.27 -0.29 7.38
N PRO A 90 -2.60 -0.91 8.36
CA PRO A 90 -1.57 -1.91 8.05
C PRO A 90 -2.22 -3.21 7.59
N LEU A 91 -1.73 -3.77 6.49
CA LEU A 91 -2.22 -5.03 5.95
C LEU A 91 -1.05 -5.92 5.59
N SER A 92 -1.16 -7.21 5.92
CA SER A 92 -0.11 -8.18 5.65
C SER A 92 -0.45 -9.03 4.44
N ALA A 93 0.53 -9.20 3.57
CA ALA A 93 0.42 -10.07 2.40
C ALA A 93 1.02 -11.46 2.66
N PHE A 94 1.32 -11.82 3.91
CA PHE A 94 2.04 -13.05 4.22
C PHE A 94 1.34 -14.33 3.73
N ARG A 95 0.02 -14.30 3.56
CA ARG A 95 -0.75 -15.42 3.03
C ARG A 95 -1.62 -15.05 1.84
N SER A 96 -1.33 -13.91 1.16
CA SER A 96 -2.15 -13.41 0.06
C SER A 96 -1.54 -13.79 -1.29
N GLN A 97 -1.93 -14.94 -1.81
CA GLN A 97 -1.47 -15.37 -3.14
C GLN A 97 -2.02 -14.47 -4.24
N ASP A 98 -3.25 -14.02 -4.11
CA ASP A 98 -3.89 -13.17 -5.13
C ASP A 98 -3.18 -11.80 -5.24
N PHE A 99 -2.81 -11.17 -4.12
CA PHE A 99 -2.07 -9.92 -4.17
C PHE A 99 -0.70 -10.12 -4.83
N ILE A 100 0.02 -11.15 -4.39
CA ILE A 100 1.37 -11.44 -4.92
C ILE A 100 1.33 -11.68 -6.42
N GLN A 101 0.38 -12.50 -6.88
CA GLN A 101 0.28 -12.86 -8.31
C GLN A 101 -0.24 -11.71 -9.17
N ASN A 102 -1.24 -10.99 -8.71
CA ASN A 102 -1.97 -10.04 -9.54
C ASN A 102 -1.35 -8.65 -9.55
N TYR A 103 -0.55 -8.29 -8.55
CA TYR A 103 0.10 -6.98 -8.50
C TYR A 103 1.55 -7.01 -8.97
N GLY A 104 2.17 -8.19 -8.98
CA GLY A 104 3.52 -8.37 -9.54
C GLY A 104 4.62 -7.59 -8.83
N LEU A 105 4.50 -7.38 -7.51
CA LEU A 105 5.43 -6.56 -6.74
C LEU A 105 6.39 -7.38 -5.88
N GLN A 106 6.30 -8.71 -5.89
CA GLN A 106 7.22 -9.53 -5.09
C GLN A 106 8.60 -9.57 -5.75
N ILE A 107 9.64 -9.35 -4.93
CA ILE A 107 11.02 -9.38 -5.39
C ILE A 107 11.40 -10.83 -5.69
N ALA A 108 11.90 -11.07 -6.91
CA ALA A 108 12.12 -12.42 -7.43
C ALA A 108 13.50 -13.00 -7.11
N ASP A 109 14.51 -12.16 -6.87
CA ASP A 109 15.88 -12.61 -6.64
C ASP A 109 16.64 -11.66 -5.72
N GLY A 110 17.85 -12.04 -5.35
CA GLY A 110 18.72 -11.25 -4.48
C GLY A 110 18.41 -11.43 -3.00
N PRO A 111 19.06 -10.65 -2.13
CA PRO A 111 18.90 -10.78 -0.67
C PRO A 111 17.49 -10.48 -0.18
N MET A 112 16.72 -9.68 -0.92
CA MET A 112 15.36 -9.29 -0.55
C MET A 112 14.30 -10.18 -1.18
N LYS A 113 14.69 -11.28 -1.82
CA LYS A 113 13.76 -12.21 -2.45
C LYS A 113 12.62 -12.60 -1.51
N GLY A 114 11.41 -12.56 -2.01
CA GLY A 114 10.21 -12.90 -1.25
C GLY A 114 9.54 -11.73 -0.58
N LEU A 115 10.23 -10.61 -0.41
CA LEU A 115 9.64 -9.38 0.09
C LEU A 115 8.98 -8.61 -1.04
N LEU A 116 8.17 -7.63 -0.69
CA LEU A 116 7.52 -6.77 -1.68
C LEU A 116 8.42 -5.59 -2.06
N ALA A 117 8.39 -5.18 -3.31
CA ALA A 117 9.07 -3.98 -3.76
C ALA A 117 8.40 -2.74 -3.17
N ARG A 118 9.13 -1.61 -3.16
CA ARG A 118 8.56 -0.33 -2.74
C ARG A 118 7.76 0.26 -3.90
N ALA A 119 6.46 0.44 -3.70
CA ALA A 119 5.59 1.00 -4.73
C ALA A 119 4.45 1.77 -4.07
N VAL A 120 3.96 2.78 -4.77
CA VAL A 120 2.75 3.51 -4.38
C VAL A 120 1.78 3.44 -5.55
N ILE A 121 0.55 2.99 -5.26
CA ILE A 121 -0.50 2.85 -6.25
C ILE A 121 -1.72 3.61 -5.75
N VAL A 122 -2.29 4.48 -6.59
CA VAL A 122 -3.53 5.19 -6.27
C VAL A 122 -4.67 4.61 -7.09
N VAL A 123 -5.74 4.22 -6.41
CA VAL A 123 -6.95 3.65 -7.01
C VAL A 123 -8.10 4.62 -6.74
N ASP A 124 -8.87 4.94 -7.79
CA ASP A 124 -10.01 5.85 -7.62
C ASP A 124 -11.22 5.13 -7.02
N LYS A 125 -12.28 5.89 -6.73
CA LYS A 125 -13.49 5.34 -6.12
C LYS A 125 -14.25 4.34 -7.01
N LYS A 126 -13.90 4.27 -8.30
CA LYS A 126 -14.47 3.30 -9.25
C LYS A 126 -13.60 2.04 -9.36
N GLY A 127 -12.48 2.00 -8.66
CA GLY A 127 -11.56 0.86 -8.68
C GLY A 127 -10.55 0.90 -9.81
N ILE A 128 -10.34 2.04 -10.45
CA ILE A 128 -9.40 2.19 -11.57
C ILE A 128 -8.08 2.73 -11.05
N VAL A 129 -6.97 2.13 -11.49
CA VAL A 129 -5.62 2.58 -11.13
C VAL A 129 -5.33 3.92 -11.82
N ARG A 130 -4.99 4.95 -11.03
CA ARG A 130 -4.73 6.30 -11.55
C ARG A 130 -3.27 6.73 -11.41
N HIS A 131 -2.50 6.05 -10.59
CA HIS A 131 -1.09 6.40 -10.38
C HIS A 131 -0.33 5.15 -9.93
N ILE A 132 0.89 4.99 -10.45
CA ILE A 132 1.82 3.95 -10.02
C ILE A 132 3.20 4.57 -9.96
N GLN A 133 3.88 4.40 -8.84
CA GLN A 133 5.31 4.67 -8.74
C GLN A 133 5.99 3.44 -8.19
N LEU A 134 6.90 2.87 -8.96
CA LEU A 134 7.79 1.80 -8.49
C LEU A 134 9.13 2.46 -8.14
N VAL A 135 9.52 2.37 -6.88
CA VAL A 135 10.77 2.93 -6.40
C VAL A 135 11.87 1.88 -6.55
N LYS A 136 12.85 2.17 -7.40
CA LYS A 136 13.89 1.19 -7.78
C LYS A 136 14.92 0.97 -6.69
N GLU A 137 15.28 2.02 -5.93
CA GLU A 137 16.26 1.92 -4.87
C GLU A 137 15.58 1.70 -3.53
N ILE A 138 16.02 0.67 -2.79
CA ILE A 138 15.36 0.27 -1.54
C ILE A 138 15.39 1.38 -0.48
N SER A 139 16.43 2.22 -0.51
CA SER A 139 16.59 3.33 0.43
C SER A 139 15.91 4.62 -0.02
N GLN A 140 15.32 4.63 -1.21
CA GLN A 140 14.66 5.81 -1.75
C GLN A 140 13.22 5.87 -1.27
N GLU A 141 12.78 7.05 -0.81
CA GLU A 141 11.39 7.29 -0.44
C GLU A 141 10.53 7.47 -1.70
N PRO A 142 9.23 7.14 -1.63
CA PRO A 142 8.31 7.43 -2.72
C PRO A 142 8.05 8.93 -2.85
N ASP A 143 7.53 9.34 -3.99
CA ASP A 143 7.07 10.71 -4.19
C ASP A 143 5.68 10.87 -3.58
N TYR A 144 5.62 11.30 -2.33
CA TYR A 144 4.36 11.46 -1.59
C TYR A 144 3.45 12.50 -2.24
N GLU A 145 4.03 13.61 -2.68
CA GLU A 145 3.25 14.71 -3.24
C GLU A 145 2.54 14.29 -4.53
N ALA A 146 3.22 13.53 -5.41
CA ALA A 146 2.60 13.04 -6.64
C ALA A 146 1.43 12.10 -6.34
N ALA A 147 1.59 11.19 -5.38
CA ALA A 147 0.53 10.24 -5.00
C ALA A 147 -0.65 10.97 -4.37
N LEU A 148 -0.39 11.91 -3.45
CA LEU A 148 -1.43 12.65 -2.76
C LEU A 148 -2.18 13.58 -3.71
N GLU A 149 -1.47 14.24 -4.61
CA GLU A 149 -2.08 15.09 -5.64
C GLU A 149 -2.99 14.26 -6.55
N ARG A 150 -2.53 13.10 -7.00
CA ARG A 150 -3.34 12.23 -7.84
C ARG A 150 -4.56 11.68 -7.12
N ALA A 151 -4.43 11.36 -5.84
CA ALA A 151 -5.58 10.94 -5.02
C ALA A 151 -6.59 12.07 -4.89
N ALA A 152 -6.14 13.31 -4.70
CA ALA A 152 -7.02 14.46 -4.60
C ALA A 152 -7.76 14.72 -5.93
N THR A 153 -7.07 14.65 -7.07
CA THR A 153 -7.70 14.91 -8.38
C THR A 153 -8.59 13.76 -8.83
N ALA A 154 -8.40 12.55 -8.34
CA ALA A 154 -9.23 11.40 -8.68
C ALA A 154 -10.69 11.54 -8.22
N THR A 155 -11.01 12.54 -7.38
CA THR A 155 -12.38 12.82 -6.97
C THR A 155 -13.25 13.32 -8.13
N THR A 156 -12.64 13.93 -9.14
CA THR A 156 -13.37 14.54 -10.25
C THR A 156 -13.56 13.62 -11.45
N GLU A 157 -13.02 12.42 -11.39
CA GLU A 157 -13.05 11.44 -12.50
C GLU A 157 -14.14 10.40 -12.41
#